data_45a3c0948038e56a064a3651c1e1d35b
#
_entry.id   45a3c0948038e56a064a3651c1e1d35b
#
_cell.length_a   1.000
_cell.length_b   1.000
_cell.length_c   1.000
_cell.angle_alpha   90.00
_cell.angle_beta   90.00
_cell.angle_gamma   90.00
#
_symmetry.space_group_name_H-M   'P 1'
#
loop_
_entity.id
_entity.type
_entity.pdbx_description
1 polymer ?
#
loop_
_entity_poly.entity_id
_entity_poly.type
_entity_poly.pdbx_seq_one_letter_code
_entity_poly.pdbx_strand_id
1 'polypeptide(L)'
;MALPKEPRQKMINLMYLVLTALLALNVSAEIINAFKVVDNSLSATNKVVNSSTETIMKSFQEKLTGPQADKAKIWMPKATQAINLTKEIYDIIEGLKTKIKVEAGYDPKDPNSTFKEDNIDIATRIMDKQGEGEKLKAALEKYKQQLLAIDPEVGKQ
;
A
#
# COMPACT_ATOMS: atom_id res chain seq x y z
N MET A 1 23.84 -34.90 13.72
CA MET A 1 24.71 -35.20 12.57
C MET A 1 26.12 -34.71 12.89
N ALA A 2 27.14 -35.60 12.85
CA ALA A 2 28.50 -35.19 13.12
C ALA A 2 29.08 -34.46 11.88
N LEU A 3 29.70 -33.31 12.12
CA LEU A 3 30.38 -32.53 11.06
C LEU A 3 31.56 -33.37 10.49
N PRO A 4 31.76 -33.38 9.16
CA PRO A 4 32.86 -34.11 8.55
C PRO A 4 34.19 -33.67 9.11
N LYS A 5 35.03 -34.63 9.48
CA LYS A 5 36.34 -34.38 10.12
C LYS A 5 37.43 -34.04 9.13
N GLU A 6 37.26 -34.34 7.83
CA GLU A 6 38.29 -34.11 6.80
C GLU A 6 38.31 -32.63 6.36
N PRO A 7 39.52 -32.01 6.29
CA PRO A 7 39.69 -30.60 5.90
C PRO A 7 39.07 -30.28 4.53
N ARG A 8 39.17 -31.18 3.58
CA ARG A 8 38.64 -31.06 2.21
C ARG A 8 37.10 -30.94 2.23
N GLN A 9 36.42 -31.78 3.01
CA GLN A 9 34.97 -31.77 3.12
C GLN A 9 34.47 -30.51 3.82
N LYS A 10 35.20 -30.01 4.80
CA LYS A 10 34.89 -28.72 5.47
C LYS A 10 34.97 -27.55 4.49
N MET A 11 35.98 -27.51 3.63
CA MET A 11 36.13 -26.48 2.60
C MET A 11 34.97 -26.51 1.60
N ILE A 12 34.57 -27.69 1.14
CA ILE A 12 33.47 -27.88 0.22
C ILE A 12 32.15 -27.40 0.86
N ASN A 13 31.88 -27.80 2.09
CA ASN A 13 30.68 -27.40 2.82
C ASN A 13 30.63 -25.88 3.07
N LEU A 14 31.78 -25.26 3.39
CA LEU A 14 31.88 -23.82 3.55
C LEU A 14 31.59 -23.08 2.22
N MET A 15 32.13 -23.62 1.10
CA MET A 15 31.91 -23.07 -0.23
C MET A 15 30.41 -23.14 -0.63
N TYR A 16 29.72 -24.26 -0.37
CA TYR A 16 28.29 -24.39 -0.59
C TYR A 16 27.48 -23.44 0.29
N LEU A 17 27.86 -23.27 1.55
CA LEU A 17 27.19 -22.36 2.47
C LEU A 17 27.30 -20.89 1.98
N VAL A 18 28.49 -20.47 1.55
CA VAL A 18 28.71 -19.13 1.00
C VAL A 18 27.91 -18.94 -0.30
N LEU A 19 27.95 -19.93 -1.20
CA LEU A 19 27.23 -19.87 -2.47
C LEU A 19 25.71 -19.79 -2.25
N THR A 20 25.18 -20.58 -1.32
CA THR A 20 23.74 -20.55 -0.96
C THR A 20 23.34 -19.23 -0.32
N ALA A 21 24.22 -18.66 0.54
CA ALA A 21 23.97 -17.35 1.14
C ALA A 21 23.95 -16.22 0.09
N LEU A 22 24.89 -16.23 -0.86
CA LEU A 22 24.91 -15.27 -1.98
C LEU A 22 23.68 -15.39 -2.88
N LEU A 23 23.25 -16.63 -3.17
CA LEU A 23 22.02 -16.88 -3.94
C LEU A 23 20.80 -16.34 -3.22
N ALA A 24 20.68 -16.58 -1.91
CA ALA A 24 19.56 -16.10 -1.10
C ALA A 24 19.49 -14.56 -1.04
N LEU A 25 20.63 -13.87 -0.95
CA LEU A 25 20.71 -12.42 -0.99
C LEU A 25 20.27 -11.85 -2.35
N ASN A 26 20.72 -12.46 -3.47
CA ASN A 26 20.32 -12.03 -4.80
C ASN A 26 18.80 -12.20 -5.05
N VAL A 27 18.24 -13.33 -4.64
CA VAL A 27 16.78 -13.58 -4.75
C VAL A 27 16.00 -12.53 -3.94
N SER A 28 16.47 -12.15 -2.76
CA SER A 28 15.83 -11.11 -1.96
C SER A 28 15.82 -9.76 -2.67
N ALA A 29 16.92 -9.36 -3.30
CA ALA A 29 17.02 -8.10 -4.05
C ALA A 29 16.09 -8.07 -5.28
N GLU A 30 16.00 -9.16 -6.02
CA GLU A 30 15.10 -9.29 -7.17
C GLU A 30 13.63 -9.20 -6.77
N ILE A 31 13.24 -9.83 -5.66
CA ILE A 31 11.88 -9.76 -5.13
C ILE A 31 11.53 -8.33 -4.73
N ILE A 32 12.42 -7.62 -4.04
CA ILE A 32 12.21 -6.21 -3.66
C ILE A 32 12.03 -5.34 -4.92
N ASN A 33 12.85 -5.55 -5.95
CA ASN A 33 12.71 -4.82 -7.21
C ASN A 33 11.38 -5.12 -7.91
N ALA A 34 10.91 -6.36 -7.90
CA ALA A 34 9.60 -6.72 -8.43
C ALA A 34 8.47 -5.99 -7.68
N PHE A 35 8.52 -5.92 -6.35
CA PHE A 35 7.55 -5.15 -5.57
C PHE A 35 7.60 -3.65 -5.88
N LYS A 36 8.77 -3.06 -6.11
CA LYS A 36 8.89 -1.65 -6.54
C LYS A 36 8.22 -1.39 -7.89
N VAL A 37 8.38 -2.30 -8.85
CA VAL A 37 7.70 -2.20 -10.14
C VAL A 37 6.17 -2.22 -9.96
N VAL A 38 5.67 -3.12 -9.12
CA VAL A 38 4.23 -3.19 -8.80
C VAL A 38 3.76 -1.91 -8.10
N ASP A 39 4.49 -1.40 -7.09
CA ASP A 39 4.15 -0.17 -6.38
C ASP A 39 4.10 1.04 -7.32
N ASN A 40 5.08 1.18 -8.21
CA ASN A 40 5.10 2.23 -9.22
C ASN A 40 3.92 2.13 -10.19
N SER A 41 3.57 0.92 -10.63
CA SER A 41 2.43 0.67 -11.50
C SER A 41 1.10 1.01 -10.82
N LEU A 42 0.93 0.61 -9.56
CA LEU A 42 -0.24 0.95 -8.75
C LEU A 42 -0.34 2.45 -8.50
N SER A 43 0.78 3.11 -8.22
CA SER A 43 0.83 4.57 -8.04
C SER A 43 0.44 5.32 -9.31
N ALA A 44 0.90 4.86 -10.49
CA ALA A 44 0.49 5.40 -11.77
C ALA A 44 -1.01 5.20 -12.04
N THR A 45 -1.53 4.00 -11.75
CA THR A 45 -2.95 3.68 -11.87
C THR A 45 -3.80 4.57 -10.95
N ASN A 46 -3.39 4.76 -9.70
CA ASN A 46 -4.08 5.64 -8.77
C ASN A 46 -4.16 7.09 -9.26
N LYS A 47 -3.10 7.61 -9.89
CA LYS A 47 -3.13 8.95 -10.52
C LYS A 47 -4.18 9.03 -11.62
N VAL A 48 -4.27 8.02 -12.49
CA VAL A 48 -5.28 7.96 -13.57
C VAL A 48 -6.68 7.89 -12.99
N VAL A 49 -6.92 7.05 -11.98
CA VAL A 49 -8.22 6.93 -11.30
C VAL A 49 -8.62 8.26 -10.65
N ASN A 50 -7.70 8.94 -9.98
CA ASN A 50 -7.97 10.25 -9.36
C ASN A 50 -8.36 11.30 -10.42
N SER A 51 -7.61 11.39 -11.53
CA SER A 51 -7.93 12.29 -12.64
C SER A 51 -9.30 11.97 -13.29
N SER A 52 -9.62 10.69 -13.42
CA SER A 52 -10.94 10.25 -13.91
C SER A 52 -12.05 10.66 -12.94
N THR A 53 -11.84 10.49 -11.63
CA THR A 53 -12.78 10.87 -10.60
C THR A 53 -13.03 12.38 -10.61
N GLU A 54 -11.99 13.21 -10.74
CA GLU A 54 -12.13 14.66 -10.90
C GLU A 54 -12.95 15.04 -12.13
N THR A 55 -12.72 14.36 -13.25
CA THR A 55 -13.47 14.58 -14.50
C THR A 55 -14.95 14.24 -14.32
N ILE A 56 -15.25 13.14 -13.64
CA ILE A 56 -16.63 12.73 -13.32
C ILE A 56 -17.28 13.79 -12.42
N MET A 57 -16.60 14.28 -11.40
CA MET A 57 -17.14 15.31 -10.49
C MET A 57 -17.41 16.63 -11.22
N LYS A 58 -16.52 17.05 -12.12
CA LYS A 58 -16.77 18.22 -12.98
C LYS A 58 -18.02 18.03 -13.83
N SER A 59 -18.16 16.86 -14.47
CA SER A 59 -19.35 16.52 -15.24
C SER A 59 -20.64 16.56 -14.41
N PHE A 60 -20.61 16.13 -13.15
CA PHE A 60 -21.76 16.28 -12.26
C PHE A 60 -22.08 17.76 -11.98
N GLN A 61 -21.05 18.59 -11.74
CA GLN A 61 -21.25 20.04 -11.53
C GLN A 61 -21.87 20.72 -12.74
N GLU A 62 -21.39 20.42 -13.94
CA GLU A 62 -21.96 20.97 -15.19
C GLU A 62 -23.43 20.55 -15.41
N LYS A 63 -23.77 19.33 -15.03
CA LYS A 63 -25.13 18.80 -15.15
C LYS A 63 -26.12 19.37 -14.14
N LEU A 64 -25.65 20.02 -13.06
CA LEU A 64 -26.55 20.66 -12.07
C LEU A 64 -27.38 21.80 -12.67
N THR A 65 -26.94 22.42 -13.75
CA THR A 65 -27.64 23.54 -14.42
C THR A 65 -28.37 23.13 -15.69
N GLY A 66 -28.32 21.83 -16.08
CA GLY A 66 -28.87 21.31 -17.33
C GLY A 66 -30.13 20.47 -17.15
N PRO A 67 -30.60 19.83 -18.25
CA PRO A 67 -31.81 18.98 -18.25
C PRO A 67 -31.75 17.77 -17.33
N GLN A 68 -30.55 17.43 -16.84
CA GLN A 68 -30.31 16.30 -15.92
C GLN A 68 -30.07 16.74 -14.47
N ALA A 69 -30.41 17.99 -14.13
CA ALA A 69 -30.15 18.59 -12.81
C ALA A 69 -30.73 17.76 -11.66
N ASP A 70 -31.91 17.20 -11.81
CA ASP A 70 -32.56 16.42 -10.75
C ASP A 70 -31.79 15.11 -10.44
N LYS A 71 -31.28 14.44 -11.49
CA LYS A 71 -30.42 13.26 -11.28
C LYS A 71 -29.06 13.64 -10.65
N ALA A 72 -28.46 14.73 -11.13
CA ALA A 72 -27.18 15.21 -10.61
C ALA A 72 -27.28 15.63 -9.13
N LYS A 73 -28.38 16.28 -8.72
CA LYS A 73 -28.66 16.65 -7.33
C LYS A 73 -28.75 15.44 -6.39
N ILE A 74 -29.25 14.30 -6.86
CA ILE A 74 -29.36 13.06 -6.08
C ILE A 74 -28.00 12.38 -5.95
N TRP A 75 -27.25 12.26 -7.05
CA TRP A 75 -26.03 11.49 -7.09
C TRP A 75 -24.77 12.23 -6.62
N MET A 76 -24.71 13.55 -6.81
CA MET A 76 -23.55 14.34 -6.42
C MET A 76 -23.23 14.28 -4.91
N PRO A 77 -24.20 14.39 -3.99
CA PRO A 77 -23.90 14.22 -2.57
C PRO A 77 -23.38 12.83 -2.22
N LYS A 78 -23.93 11.77 -2.84
CA LYS A 78 -23.48 10.39 -2.67
C LYS A 78 -22.03 10.21 -3.16
N ALA A 79 -21.71 10.74 -4.34
CA ALA A 79 -20.36 10.70 -4.89
C ALA A 79 -19.37 11.47 -4.01
N THR A 80 -19.76 12.65 -3.52
CA THR A 80 -18.93 13.44 -2.61
C THR A 80 -18.66 12.70 -1.30
N GLN A 81 -19.68 12.05 -0.75
CA GLN A 81 -19.55 11.24 0.46
C GLN A 81 -18.58 10.06 0.24
N ALA A 82 -18.71 9.36 -0.88
CA ALA A 82 -17.80 8.26 -1.24
C ALA A 82 -16.34 8.73 -1.38
N ILE A 83 -16.11 9.88 -2.01
CA ILE A 83 -14.78 10.48 -2.15
C ILE A 83 -14.21 10.85 -0.78
N ASN A 84 -14.99 11.45 0.11
CA ASN A 84 -14.53 11.82 1.44
C ASN A 84 -14.14 10.59 2.27
N LEU A 85 -14.96 9.54 2.25
CA LEU A 85 -14.64 8.28 2.92
C LEU A 85 -13.36 7.63 2.35
N THR A 86 -13.20 7.67 1.03
CA THR A 86 -11.99 7.15 0.38
C THR A 86 -10.76 7.95 0.76
N LYS A 87 -10.88 9.28 0.89
CA LYS A 87 -9.80 10.14 1.33
C LYS A 87 -9.39 9.85 2.77
N GLU A 88 -10.35 9.66 3.68
CA GLU A 88 -10.06 9.31 5.07
C GLU A 88 -9.24 8.02 5.19
N ILE A 89 -9.64 6.96 4.47
CA ILE A 89 -8.89 5.69 4.50
C ILE A 89 -7.52 5.82 3.81
N TYR A 90 -7.43 6.61 2.75
CA TYR A 90 -6.17 6.91 2.08
C TYR A 90 -5.18 7.61 3.02
N ASP A 91 -5.64 8.61 3.77
CA ASP A 91 -4.81 9.37 4.71
C ASP A 91 -4.31 8.46 5.85
N ILE A 92 -5.13 7.52 6.33
CA ILE A 92 -4.72 6.50 7.32
C ILE A 92 -3.59 5.61 6.75
N ILE A 93 -3.74 5.13 5.52
CA ILE A 93 -2.75 4.27 4.87
C ILE A 93 -1.44 5.04 4.63
N GLU A 94 -1.50 6.27 4.13
CA GLU A 94 -0.31 7.10 3.89
C GLU A 94 0.40 7.48 5.21
N GLY A 95 -0.36 7.75 6.27
CA GLY A 95 0.19 7.96 7.61
C GLY A 95 0.94 6.72 8.11
N LEU A 96 0.40 5.53 7.91
CA LEU A 96 1.04 4.26 8.28
C LEU A 96 2.29 4.00 7.44
N LYS A 97 2.24 4.21 6.13
CA LYS A 97 3.41 4.12 5.24
C LYS A 97 4.53 5.06 5.68
N THR A 98 4.18 6.30 5.99
CA THR A 98 5.14 7.29 6.48
C THR A 98 5.76 6.87 7.81
N LYS A 99 4.97 6.37 8.75
CA LYS A 99 5.45 5.85 10.03
C LYS A 99 6.47 4.72 9.82
N ILE A 100 6.17 3.76 8.94
CA ILE A 100 7.09 2.65 8.63
C ILE A 100 8.38 3.18 8.02
N LYS A 101 8.31 4.11 7.05
CA LYS A 101 9.49 4.69 6.39
C LYS A 101 10.36 5.46 7.36
N VAL A 102 9.78 6.27 8.24
CA VAL A 102 10.52 7.06 9.24
C VAL A 102 11.24 6.12 10.23
N GLU A 103 10.59 5.09 10.73
CA GLU A 103 11.25 4.10 11.59
C GLU A 103 12.32 3.28 10.84
N ALA A 104 12.21 3.16 9.51
CA ALA A 104 13.23 2.55 8.66
C ALA A 104 14.41 3.48 8.33
N GLY A 105 14.41 4.70 8.83
CA GLY A 105 15.49 5.67 8.67
C GLY A 105 15.23 6.79 7.68
N TYR A 106 14.01 6.89 7.13
CA TYR A 106 13.62 7.99 6.25
C TYR A 106 13.48 9.30 7.03
N ASP A 107 14.14 10.36 6.60
CA ASP A 107 13.94 11.72 7.11
C ASP A 107 13.05 12.52 6.14
N PRO A 108 11.81 12.87 6.53
CA PRO A 108 10.91 13.65 5.67
C PRO A 108 11.42 15.06 5.33
N LYS A 109 12.42 15.57 6.05
CA LYS A 109 12.99 16.91 5.83
C LYS A 109 14.15 16.90 4.82
N ASP A 110 14.73 15.73 4.53
CA ASP A 110 15.81 15.58 3.57
C ASP A 110 15.27 14.97 2.26
N PRO A 111 15.25 15.72 1.15
CA PRO A 111 14.79 15.23 -0.15
C PRO A 111 15.59 14.02 -0.68
N ASN A 112 16.82 13.84 -0.21
CA ASN A 112 17.71 12.75 -0.61
C ASN A 112 17.72 11.59 0.40
N SER A 113 16.87 11.66 1.42
CA SER A 113 16.78 10.62 2.44
C SER A 113 16.38 9.28 1.82
N THR A 114 17.08 8.24 2.21
CA THR A 114 16.78 6.84 1.87
C THR A 114 16.42 6.08 3.14
N PHE A 115 15.74 4.96 3.00
CA PHE A 115 15.41 4.08 4.11
C PHE A 115 15.79 2.63 3.78
N LYS A 116 15.90 1.80 4.81
CA LYS A 116 16.22 0.37 4.65
C LYS A 116 14.99 -0.40 4.23
N GLU A 117 14.84 -0.62 2.92
CA GLU A 117 13.67 -1.27 2.33
C GLU A 117 13.60 -2.78 2.60
N ASP A 118 14.74 -3.39 2.91
CA ASP A 118 14.89 -4.81 3.23
C ASP A 118 14.61 -5.15 4.70
N ASN A 119 14.37 -4.13 5.54
CA ASN A 119 14.13 -4.32 6.97
C ASN A 119 12.64 -4.62 7.26
N ILE A 120 12.25 -5.86 7.04
CA ILE A 120 10.87 -6.34 7.31
C ILE A 120 10.51 -6.36 8.79
N ASP A 121 11.49 -6.36 9.70
CA ASP A 121 11.24 -6.39 11.15
C ASP A 121 10.52 -5.14 11.63
N ILE A 122 10.80 -3.99 11.02
CA ILE A 122 10.15 -2.72 11.34
C ILE A 122 8.67 -2.78 11.00
N ALA A 123 8.33 -3.23 9.78
CA ALA A 123 6.95 -3.37 9.35
C ALA A 123 6.19 -4.36 10.25
N THR A 124 6.78 -5.51 10.55
CA THR A 124 6.19 -6.51 11.45
C THR A 124 5.97 -5.95 12.85
N ARG A 125 6.94 -5.21 13.40
CA ARG A 125 6.81 -4.60 14.73
C ARG A 125 5.68 -3.58 14.78
N ILE A 126 5.54 -2.73 13.77
CA ILE A 126 4.49 -1.71 13.71
C ILE A 126 3.12 -2.37 13.50
N MET A 127 3.00 -3.26 12.54
CA MET A 127 1.71 -3.86 12.18
C MET A 127 1.20 -4.81 13.26
N ASP A 128 2.06 -5.65 13.81
CA ASP A 128 1.68 -6.68 14.79
C ASP A 128 1.83 -6.18 16.23
N LYS A 129 3.06 -5.89 16.69
CA LYS A 129 3.32 -5.57 18.10
C LYS A 129 2.74 -4.24 18.56
N GLN A 130 2.68 -3.22 17.68
CA GLN A 130 2.06 -1.93 18.00
C GLN A 130 0.55 -1.92 17.67
N GLY A 131 0.00 -3.00 17.11
CA GLY A 131 -1.41 -3.16 16.82
C GLY A 131 -1.94 -2.27 15.68
N GLU A 132 -1.06 -1.68 14.86
CA GLU A 132 -1.49 -0.85 13.74
C GLU A 132 -2.20 -1.66 12.64
N GLY A 133 -1.87 -2.93 12.50
CA GLY A 133 -2.56 -3.84 11.58
C GLY A 133 -4.02 -4.06 11.95
N GLU A 134 -4.32 -4.25 13.25
CA GLU A 134 -5.71 -4.39 13.73
C GLU A 134 -6.50 -3.09 13.55
N LYS A 135 -5.86 -1.94 13.82
CA LYS A 135 -6.49 -0.62 13.58
C LYS A 135 -6.80 -0.40 12.11
N LEU A 136 -5.87 -0.76 11.21
CA LEU A 136 -6.07 -0.66 9.77
C LEU A 136 -7.21 -1.58 9.31
N LYS A 137 -7.25 -2.83 9.81
CA LYS A 137 -8.34 -3.76 9.52
C LYS A 137 -9.69 -3.19 9.94
N ALA A 138 -9.79 -2.70 11.16
CA ALA A 138 -11.02 -2.09 11.66
C ALA A 138 -11.45 -0.85 10.84
N ALA A 139 -10.49 -0.01 10.43
CA ALA A 139 -10.74 1.14 9.57
C ALA A 139 -11.26 0.73 8.18
N LEU A 140 -10.68 -0.32 7.58
CA LEU A 140 -11.12 -0.86 6.29
C LEU A 140 -12.52 -1.49 6.37
N GLU A 141 -12.83 -2.21 7.44
CA GLU A 141 -14.16 -2.77 7.67
C GLU A 141 -15.21 -1.66 7.84
N LYS A 142 -14.89 -0.63 8.62
CA LYS A 142 -15.73 0.56 8.78
C LYS A 142 -15.95 1.27 7.45
N TYR A 143 -14.89 1.51 6.68
CA TYR A 143 -14.96 2.10 5.34
C TYR A 143 -15.89 1.31 4.42
N LYS A 144 -15.73 -0.02 4.37
CA LYS A 144 -16.59 -0.91 3.59
C LYS A 144 -18.06 -0.74 3.99
N GLN A 145 -18.38 -0.77 5.28
CA GLN A 145 -19.76 -0.63 5.76
C GLN A 145 -20.35 0.74 5.41
N GLN A 146 -19.57 1.81 5.57
CA GLN A 146 -20.01 3.16 5.24
C GLN A 146 -20.23 3.35 3.74
N LEU A 147 -19.37 2.74 2.90
CA LEU A 147 -19.51 2.80 1.45
C LEU A 147 -20.76 2.06 0.96
N LEU A 148 -21.03 0.87 1.52
CA LEU A 148 -22.25 0.10 1.23
C LEU A 148 -23.54 0.82 1.70
N ALA A 149 -23.44 1.63 2.74
CA ALA A 149 -24.57 2.41 3.25
C ALA A 149 -24.95 3.63 2.38
N ILE A 150 -24.04 4.09 1.49
CA ILE A 150 -24.33 5.22 0.58
C ILE A 150 -25.41 4.85 -0.43
N ASP A 151 -25.31 3.65 -1.00
CA ASP A 151 -26.27 3.14 -1.97
C ASP A 151 -26.27 1.60 -1.96
N PRO A 152 -27.46 0.96 -1.85
CA PRO A 152 -27.58 -0.50 -1.87
C PRO A 152 -27.06 -1.18 -3.16
N GLU A 153 -27.00 -0.44 -4.27
CA GLU A 153 -26.50 -0.95 -5.53
C GLU A 153 -24.98 -1.15 -5.52
N VAL A 154 -24.24 -0.40 -4.70
CA VAL A 154 -22.78 -0.52 -4.56
C VAL A 154 -22.37 -1.93 -4.08
N GLY A 155 -23.22 -2.58 -3.27
CA GLY A 155 -22.94 -3.90 -2.74
C GLY A 155 -23.29 -5.06 -3.68
N LYS A 156 -23.88 -4.79 -4.86
CA LYS A 156 -24.29 -5.82 -5.82
C LYS A 156 -23.25 -6.07 -6.92
N GLN A 157 -22.16 -5.30 -6.95
CA GLN A 157 -21.02 -5.48 -7.85
C GLN A 157 -19.87 -6.15 -7.08
#